data_ae67751e57f8701999b5dd13ffd55e46
#
_entry.id   ae67751e57f8701999b5dd13ffd55e46
#
_cell.length_a   1.000
_cell.length_b   1.000
_cell.length_c   1.000
_cell.angle_alpha   90.00
_cell.angle_beta   90.00
_cell.angle_gamma   90.00
#
_symmetry.space_group_name_H-M   'P 1'
#
loop_
_entity.id
_entity.type
_entity.pdbx_description
1 polymer ?
#
loop_
_entity_poly.entity_id
_entity_poly.type
_entity_poly.pdbx_seq_one_letter_code
_entity_poly.pdbx_strand_id
1 'polypeptide(L)'
;MKCIQKDLGILSPKYPIENLCVPEHTLFLDIETTGLYVRSSSLYMIGCAYLDKRADCPACWRSIQWLATNYEDEINVLNAFVSFAKPYRYLIHFNGNQFDIPYLQNKLQQYNIHFHFDDYEGIDI
;
A
#
# COMPACT_ATOMS: atom_id res chain seq x y z
N MET A 1 -10.99 2.77 13.03
CA MET A 1 -9.74 2.51 12.26
C MET A 1 -8.56 3.12 12.99
N LYS A 2 -7.45 2.44 13.00
CA LYS A 2 -6.22 2.90 13.62
C LYS A 2 -5.17 3.13 12.55
N CYS A 3 -4.49 4.27 12.58
CA CYS A 3 -3.42 4.62 11.65
C CYS A 3 -2.10 4.67 12.41
N ILE A 4 -1.10 3.93 11.93
CA ILE A 4 0.23 3.86 12.56
C ILE A 4 1.26 4.32 11.53
N GLN A 5 2.09 5.30 11.91
CA GLN A 5 3.19 5.79 11.09
C GLN A 5 4.51 5.57 11.80
N LYS A 6 5.54 5.17 11.04
CA LYS A 6 6.88 4.93 11.56
C LYS A 6 7.94 5.45 10.61
N ASP A 7 9.04 5.96 11.16
CA ASP A 7 10.23 6.28 10.40
C ASP A 7 11.05 5.01 10.17
N LEU A 8 11.42 4.77 8.92
CA LEU A 8 12.25 3.62 8.52
C LEU A 8 13.70 4.02 8.28
N GLY A 9 13.98 5.32 8.25
CA GLY A 9 15.32 5.84 8.02
C GLY A 9 15.70 5.88 6.54
N ILE A 10 17.01 5.86 6.30
CA ILE A 10 17.60 5.93 4.95
C ILE A 10 17.91 4.51 4.50
N LEU A 11 17.54 4.17 3.26
CA LEU A 11 17.86 2.86 2.69
C LEU A 11 19.37 2.71 2.54
N SER A 12 19.86 1.49 2.79
CA SER A 12 21.27 1.16 2.62
C SER A 12 21.72 1.38 1.17
N PRO A 13 22.93 1.98 0.95
CA PRO A 13 23.46 2.12 -0.40
C PRO A 13 23.65 0.79 -1.14
N LYS A 14 23.60 -0.34 -0.45
CA LYS A 14 23.67 -1.68 -1.05
C LYS A 14 22.45 -2.02 -1.91
N TYR A 15 21.36 -1.29 -1.74
CA TYR A 15 20.12 -1.53 -2.46
C TYR A 15 19.73 -0.26 -3.23
N PRO A 16 20.29 -0.06 -4.43
CA PRO A 16 19.99 1.14 -5.23
C PRO A 16 18.58 1.03 -5.80
N ILE A 17 17.60 1.45 -5.02
CA ILE A 17 16.18 1.37 -5.37
C ILE A 17 15.87 2.20 -6.63
N GLU A 18 16.61 3.24 -6.89
CA GLU A 18 16.49 4.08 -8.08
C GLU A 18 16.69 3.31 -9.39
N ASN A 19 17.34 2.15 -9.33
CA ASN A 19 17.48 1.28 -10.50
C ASN A 19 16.20 0.48 -10.79
N LEU A 20 15.28 0.40 -9.83
CA LEU A 20 14.01 -0.32 -9.97
C LEU A 20 12.86 0.60 -10.31
N CYS A 21 12.88 1.84 -9.80
CA CYS A 21 11.75 2.74 -9.88
C CYS A 21 12.19 4.17 -9.59
N VAL A 22 11.24 5.11 -9.71
CA VAL A 22 11.43 6.49 -9.25
C VAL A 22 10.96 6.55 -7.80
N PRO A 23 11.86 6.66 -6.80
CA PRO A 23 11.48 6.51 -5.39
C PRO A 23 10.38 7.47 -4.93
N GLU A 24 10.38 8.70 -5.43
CA GLU A 24 9.40 9.72 -5.04
C GLU A 24 7.97 9.39 -5.48
N HIS A 25 7.83 8.52 -6.50
CA HIS A 25 6.54 8.16 -7.08
C HIS A 25 6.16 6.72 -6.79
N THR A 26 6.80 6.09 -5.81
CA THR A 26 6.69 4.66 -5.55
C THR A 26 6.11 4.40 -4.17
N LEU A 27 5.14 3.48 -4.12
CA LEU A 27 4.65 2.86 -2.89
C LEU A 27 5.05 1.40 -2.85
N PHE A 28 5.55 0.96 -1.69
CA PHE A 28 5.59 -0.46 -1.34
C PHE A 28 4.26 -0.79 -0.69
N LEU A 29 3.67 -1.91 -1.06
CA LEU A 29 2.32 -2.31 -0.62
C LEU A 29 2.35 -3.69 -0.01
N ASP A 30 1.66 -3.84 1.12
CA ASP A 30 1.40 -5.11 1.76
C ASP A 30 0.01 -5.09 2.39
N ILE A 31 -0.65 -6.24 2.44
CA ILE A 31 -1.97 -6.36 3.08
C ILE A 31 -2.00 -7.56 4.02
N GLU A 32 -2.91 -7.51 4.98
CA GLU A 32 -3.23 -8.62 5.86
C GLU A 32 -4.74 -8.87 5.84
N THR A 33 -5.10 -10.13 5.68
CA THR A 33 -6.49 -10.57 5.59
C THR A 33 -6.76 -11.74 6.53
N THR A 34 -8.04 -12.00 6.80
CA THR A 34 -8.44 -13.13 7.66
C THR A 34 -8.46 -14.46 6.92
N GLY A 35 -8.35 -14.44 5.59
CA GLY A 35 -8.37 -15.65 4.78
C GLY A 35 -8.04 -15.37 3.32
N LEU A 36 -7.99 -16.44 2.51
CA LEU A 36 -7.55 -16.35 1.12
C LEU A 36 -8.67 -15.96 0.15
N TYR A 37 -9.92 -16.23 0.52
CA TYR A 37 -11.07 -16.00 -0.37
C TYR A 37 -11.71 -14.67 -0.03
N VAL A 38 -11.75 -13.79 -1.00
CA VAL A 38 -12.21 -12.40 -0.82
C VAL A 38 -13.64 -12.31 -0.29
N ARG A 39 -14.53 -13.21 -0.69
CA ARG A 39 -15.94 -13.18 -0.28
C ARG A 39 -16.18 -13.67 1.14
N SER A 40 -15.30 -14.52 1.66
CA SER A 40 -15.47 -15.14 2.98
C SER A 40 -14.44 -14.64 3.99
N SER A 41 -13.68 -13.63 3.64
CA SER A 41 -12.65 -13.07 4.51
C SER A 41 -12.75 -11.56 4.58
N SER A 42 -12.01 -10.97 5.51
CA SER A 42 -11.96 -9.54 5.72
C SER A 42 -10.53 -9.04 5.61
N LEU A 43 -10.39 -7.87 5.02
CA LEU A 43 -9.15 -7.12 5.02
C LEU A 43 -9.07 -6.36 6.34
N TYR A 44 -8.00 -6.56 7.10
CA TYR A 44 -7.85 -5.84 8.37
C TYR A 44 -6.62 -4.92 8.42
N MET A 45 -5.73 -4.98 7.46
CA MET A 45 -4.59 -4.07 7.40
C MET A 45 -4.15 -3.83 5.95
N ILE A 46 -3.89 -2.56 5.63
CA ILE A 46 -3.10 -2.18 4.46
C ILE A 46 -1.90 -1.40 4.96
N GLY A 47 -0.71 -1.79 4.51
CA GLY A 47 0.53 -1.10 4.85
C GLY A 47 1.22 -0.60 3.59
N CYS A 48 1.81 0.59 3.68
CA CYS A 48 2.61 1.17 2.62
C CYS A 48 3.93 1.69 3.17
N ALA A 49 4.98 1.62 2.36
CA ALA A 49 6.22 2.34 2.63
C ALA A 49 6.46 3.33 1.49
N TYR A 50 6.97 4.50 1.84
CA TYR A 50 7.13 5.59 0.89
C TYR A 50 8.28 6.49 1.29
N LEU A 51 8.81 7.24 0.32
CA LEU A 51 9.86 8.22 0.55
C LEU A 51 9.22 9.56 0.94
N ASP A 52 9.57 10.05 2.12
CA ASP A 52 9.12 11.35 2.61
C ASP A 52 10.25 12.38 2.39
N LYS A 53 9.96 13.37 1.57
CA LYS A 53 10.90 14.46 1.26
C LYS A 53 10.54 15.72 2.03
N ARG A 54 10.79 15.71 3.33
CA ARG A 54 10.66 16.92 4.14
C ARG A 54 11.94 17.75 4.04
N ALA A 55 11.83 19.06 4.25
CA ALA A 55 12.95 19.99 4.13
C ALA A 55 14.09 19.67 5.10
N ASP A 56 13.79 19.12 6.26
CA ASP A 56 14.73 18.76 7.32
C ASP A 56 15.22 17.31 7.24
N CYS A 57 14.64 16.50 6.36
CA CYS A 57 15.03 15.11 6.18
C CYS A 57 14.92 14.75 4.68
N PRO A 58 16.01 14.90 3.90
CA PRO A 58 15.93 14.87 2.45
C PRO A 58 15.57 13.52 1.83
N ALA A 59 15.73 12.40 2.54
CA ALA A 59 15.46 11.08 1.97
C ALA A 59 15.13 10.05 3.05
N CYS A 60 14.11 10.32 3.85
CA CYS A 60 13.67 9.38 4.87
C CYS A 60 12.51 8.53 4.38
N TRP A 61 12.68 7.21 4.45
CA TRP A 61 11.58 6.28 4.21
C TRP A 61 10.69 6.19 5.44
N ARG A 62 9.40 6.12 5.20
CA ARG A 62 8.38 5.98 6.25
C ARG A 62 7.42 4.87 5.89
N SER A 63 6.83 4.28 6.92
CA SER A 63 5.70 3.37 6.75
C SER A 63 4.43 3.99 7.30
N ILE A 64 3.32 3.62 6.69
CA ILE A 64 1.98 3.93 7.18
C ILE A 64 1.15 2.66 7.11
N GLN A 65 0.42 2.37 8.18
CA GLN A 65 -0.47 1.22 8.26
C GLN A 65 -1.84 1.68 8.71
N TRP A 66 -2.87 1.20 8.02
CA TRP A 66 -4.26 1.40 8.42
C TRP A 66 -4.82 0.07 8.89
N LEU A 67 -5.27 0.03 10.13
CA LEU A 67 -5.76 -1.17 10.79
C LEU A 67 -7.25 -1.03 11.07
N ALA A 68 -8.03 -2.03 10.68
CA ALA A 68 -9.42 -2.13 11.05
C ALA A 68 -9.54 -2.54 12.51
N THR A 69 -10.40 -1.87 13.26
CA THR A 69 -10.69 -2.22 14.66
C THR A 69 -11.90 -3.15 14.78
N ASN A 70 -12.68 -3.28 13.70
CA ASN A 70 -13.80 -4.19 13.58
C ASN A 70 -14.07 -4.47 12.09
N TYR A 71 -15.00 -5.36 11.78
CA TYR A 71 -15.31 -5.72 10.40
C TYR A 71 -15.88 -4.55 9.59
N GLU A 72 -16.57 -3.63 10.25
CA GLU A 72 -17.18 -2.47 9.58
C GLU A 72 -16.14 -1.45 9.12
N ASP A 73 -14.93 -1.50 9.67
CA ASP A 73 -13.83 -0.61 9.29
C ASP A 73 -13.17 -0.96 7.96
N GLU A 74 -13.51 -2.07 7.36
CA GLU A 74 -12.89 -2.50 6.10
C GLU A 74 -12.97 -1.40 5.03
N ILE A 75 -14.14 -0.78 4.89
CA ILE A 75 -14.32 0.30 3.93
C ILE A 75 -13.45 1.53 4.27
N ASN A 76 -13.25 1.82 5.54
CA ASN A 76 -12.42 2.94 5.97
C ASN A 76 -10.95 2.71 5.65
N VAL A 77 -10.45 1.50 5.84
CA VAL A 77 -9.09 1.11 5.47
C VAL A 77 -8.88 1.26 3.96
N LEU A 78 -9.83 0.78 3.16
CA LEU A 78 -9.77 0.88 1.70
C LEU A 78 -9.76 2.34 1.24
N ASN A 79 -10.64 3.17 1.79
CA ASN A 79 -10.72 4.59 1.41
C ASN A 79 -9.45 5.35 1.80
N ALA A 80 -8.87 5.05 2.96
CA ALA A 80 -7.61 5.66 3.39
C ALA A 80 -6.48 5.33 2.42
N PHE A 81 -6.36 4.06 2.02
CA PHE A 81 -5.36 3.63 1.05
C PHE A 81 -5.55 4.33 -0.30
N VAL A 82 -6.77 4.35 -0.83
CA VAL A 82 -7.07 4.96 -2.12
C VAL A 82 -6.67 6.43 -2.14
N SER A 83 -7.03 7.18 -1.10
CA SER A 83 -6.70 8.60 -1.00
C SER A 83 -5.18 8.82 -0.93
N PHE A 84 -4.49 7.96 -0.18
CA PHE A 84 -3.04 8.05 -0.02
C PHE A 84 -2.30 7.68 -1.32
N ALA A 85 -2.80 6.70 -2.06
CA ALA A 85 -2.12 6.16 -3.23
C ALA A 85 -2.24 7.03 -4.48
N LYS A 86 -3.19 7.95 -4.53
CA LYS A 86 -3.48 8.74 -5.74
C LYS A 86 -2.28 9.44 -6.38
N PRO A 87 -1.36 10.08 -5.63
CA PRO A 87 -0.24 10.79 -6.25
C PRO A 87 0.90 9.88 -6.71
N TYR A 88 0.84 8.59 -6.39
CA TYR A 88 1.90 7.65 -6.72
C TYR A 88 1.65 6.99 -8.07
N ARG A 89 2.73 6.50 -8.70
CA ARG A 89 2.68 5.91 -10.03
C ARG A 89 3.09 4.44 -10.05
N TYR A 90 4.00 4.05 -9.15
CA TYR A 90 4.58 2.72 -9.10
C TYR A 90 4.15 2.02 -7.82
N LEU A 91 3.80 0.74 -7.93
CA LEU A 91 3.52 -0.13 -6.79
C LEU A 91 4.49 -1.29 -6.78
N ILE A 92 5.21 -1.46 -5.68
CA ILE A 92 6.09 -2.59 -5.47
C ILE A 92 5.45 -3.50 -4.42
N HIS A 93 5.36 -4.79 -4.74
CA HIS A 93 4.76 -5.78 -3.85
C HIS A 93 5.43 -7.14 -4.03
N PHE A 94 5.29 -8.01 -3.03
CA PHE A 94 5.77 -9.38 -3.08
C PHE A 94 4.62 -10.29 -3.47
N ASN A 95 4.73 -10.94 -4.65
CA ASN A 95 3.72 -11.88 -5.15
C ASN A 95 2.31 -11.27 -5.19
N GLY A 96 2.23 -9.95 -5.26
CA GLY A 96 0.97 -9.22 -5.19
C GLY A 96 0.08 -9.43 -6.41
N ASN A 97 0.66 -9.77 -7.56
CA ASN A 97 -0.12 -10.08 -8.77
C ASN A 97 -1.00 -11.32 -8.58
N GLN A 98 -0.61 -12.24 -7.70
CA GLN A 98 -1.38 -13.45 -7.43
C GLN A 98 -2.37 -13.29 -6.29
N PHE A 99 -2.09 -12.43 -5.31
CA PHE A 99 -2.95 -12.30 -4.15
C PHE A 99 -3.36 -10.86 -3.86
N ASP A 100 -2.41 -9.99 -3.49
CA ASP A 100 -2.73 -8.67 -2.93
C ASP A 100 -3.54 -7.81 -3.90
N ILE A 101 -3.11 -7.73 -5.15
CA ILE A 101 -3.76 -6.87 -6.14
C ILE A 101 -5.16 -7.39 -6.51
N PRO A 102 -5.35 -8.68 -6.88
CA PRO A 102 -6.69 -9.18 -7.12
C PRO A 102 -7.61 -9.07 -5.91
N TYR A 103 -7.10 -9.34 -4.72
CA TYR A 103 -7.87 -9.24 -3.49
C TYR A 103 -8.39 -7.81 -3.27
N LEU A 104 -7.48 -6.84 -3.33
CA LEU A 104 -7.83 -5.42 -3.15
C LEU A 104 -8.80 -4.95 -4.24
N GLN A 105 -8.57 -5.32 -5.50
CA GLN A 105 -9.44 -4.90 -6.60
C GLN A 105 -10.86 -5.43 -6.39
N ASN A 106 -11.01 -6.67 -5.94
CA ASN A 106 -12.32 -7.24 -5.65
C ASN A 106 -13.01 -6.55 -4.47
N LYS A 107 -12.26 -6.25 -3.40
CA LYS A 107 -12.82 -5.51 -2.26
C LYS A 107 -13.28 -4.12 -2.65
N LEU A 108 -12.48 -3.41 -3.42
CA LEU A 108 -12.84 -2.08 -3.93
C LEU A 108 -14.13 -2.12 -4.75
N GLN A 109 -14.28 -3.12 -5.59
CA GLN A 109 -15.51 -3.31 -6.37
C GLN A 109 -16.72 -3.60 -5.50
N GLN A 110 -16.56 -4.40 -4.44
CA GLN A 110 -17.65 -4.70 -3.51
C GLN A 110 -18.22 -3.45 -2.85
N TYR A 111 -17.37 -2.46 -2.59
CA TYR A 111 -17.76 -1.21 -1.95
C TYR A 111 -18.01 -0.08 -2.95
N ASN A 112 -17.98 -0.37 -4.25
CA ASN A 112 -18.14 0.65 -5.32
C ASN A 112 -17.11 1.79 -5.21
N ILE A 113 -15.90 1.47 -4.79
CA ILE A 113 -14.80 2.44 -4.72
C ILE A 113 -14.08 2.44 -6.07
N HIS A 114 -14.04 3.60 -6.73
CA HIS A 114 -13.40 3.74 -8.03
C HIS A 114 -11.89 3.93 -7.86
N PHE A 115 -11.16 2.85 -8.08
CA PHE A 115 -9.70 2.82 -8.06
C PHE A 115 -9.23 1.66 -8.92
N HIS A 116 -8.32 1.93 -9.85
CA HIS A 116 -7.86 0.93 -10.82
C HIS A 116 -6.35 0.75 -10.71
N PHE A 117 -5.92 -0.46 -10.36
CA PHE A 117 -4.51 -0.80 -10.30
C PHE A 117 -3.84 -0.73 -11.67
N ASP A 118 -4.60 -0.81 -12.76
CA ASP A 118 -4.07 -0.67 -14.12
C ASP A 118 -3.50 0.73 -14.39
N ASP A 119 -3.86 1.73 -13.59
CA ASP A 119 -3.32 3.08 -13.69
C ASP A 119 -1.89 3.17 -13.10
N TYR A 120 -1.40 2.11 -12.49
CA TYR A 120 -0.09 2.04 -11.84
C TYR A 120 0.81 1.06 -12.57
N GLU A 121 2.11 1.33 -12.58
CA GLU A 121 3.11 0.36 -12.99
C GLU A 121 3.46 -0.52 -11.79
N GLY A 122 3.16 -1.81 -11.90
CA GLY A 122 3.42 -2.77 -10.84
C GLY A 122 4.77 -3.44 -10.99
N ILE A 123 5.48 -3.61 -9.88
CA ILE A 123 6.71 -4.39 -9.80
C ILE A 123 6.48 -5.47 -8.76
N ASP A 124 6.38 -6.71 -9.23
CA ASP A 124 6.19 -7.88 -8.38
C ASP A 124 7.55 -8.53 -8.12
N ILE A 125 7.91 -8.64 -6.87
CA ILE A 125 9.18 -9.23 -6.47
C ILE A 125 9.01 -10.70 -6.09
#